data_add4875faf5e87d7eda102fa136a8841
#
_entry.id   add4875faf5e87d7eda102fa136a8841
#
_cell.length_a   1.000
_cell.length_b   1.000
_cell.length_c   1.000
_cell.angle_alpha   90.00
_cell.angle_beta   90.00
_cell.angle_gamma   90.00
#
_symmetry.space_group_name_H-M   'P 1'
#
loop_
_entity.id
_entity.type
_entity.pdbx_description
1 polymer ?
#
loop_
_entity_poly.entity_id
_entity_poly.type
_entity_poly.pdbx_seq_one_letter_code
_entity_poly.pdbx_strand_id
1 'polypeptide(L)'
;MIELPHANIFLLDSGKKGILGEAQLDWLAQQLDKHTDRPVLVFAHFNPLPNPGVRPIRGMRDGEALLKVLAQRKHAKAYIHGHTHEWQKSIYEEHLHIIGQPAVSYYFGKGHAHGWIDMKLNEKSADLKLRCIDPKHPQDSDRLKIGLKG
;
A
#
# COMPACT_ATOMS: atom_id res chain seq x y z
N MET A 1 -12.88 -7.85 -3.32
CA MET A 1 -11.75 -8.16 -4.21
C MET A 1 -12.10 -7.73 -5.63
N ILE A 2 -11.11 -7.25 -6.38
CA ILE A 2 -11.23 -6.90 -7.81
C ILE A 2 -10.23 -7.77 -8.56
N GLU A 3 -10.71 -8.55 -9.51
CA GLU A 3 -9.87 -9.39 -10.35
C GLU A 3 -9.46 -8.63 -11.61
N LEU A 4 -8.16 -8.53 -11.85
CA LEU A 4 -7.59 -7.95 -13.05
C LEU A 4 -6.77 -9.00 -13.81
N PRO A 5 -6.50 -8.81 -15.11
CA PRO A 5 -5.74 -9.80 -15.89
C PRO A 5 -4.36 -10.17 -15.31
N HIS A 6 -3.70 -9.23 -14.62
CA HIS A 6 -2.32 -9.38 -14.15
C HIS A 6 -2.15 -9.31 -12.64
N ALA A 7 -3.19 -9.02 -11.86
CA ALA A 7 -3.14 -8.97 -10.41
C ALA A 7 -4.55 -9.00 -9.81
N ASN A 8 -4.66 -9.45 -8.58
CA ASN A 8 -5.86 -9.30 -7.76
C ASN A 8 -5.69 -8.10 -6.82
N ILE A 9 -6.74 -7.31 -6.64
CA ILE A 9 -6.76 -6.16 -5.73
C ILE A 9 -7.70 -6.45 -4.57
N PHE A 10 -7.19 -6.36 -3.35
CA PHE A 10 -7.98 -6.43 -2.13
C PHE A 10 -8.13 -5.04 -1.52
N LEU A 11 -9.36 -4.63 -1.28
CA LEU A 11 -9.69 -3.40 -0.58
C LEU A 11 -10.17 -3.77 0.82
N LEU A 12 -9.49 -3.27 1.85
CA LEU A 12 -9.80 -3.52 3.25
C LEU A 12 -10.39 -2.27 3.90
N ASP A 13 -11.34 -2.48 4.78
CA ASP A 13 -11.89 -1.41 5.61
C ASP A 13 -11.21 -1.39 6.97
N SER A 14 -10.33 -0.40 7.19
CA SER A 14 -9.66 -0.18 8.47
C SER A 14 -10.49 0.72 9.42
N GLY A 15 -11.71 1.07 9.04
CA GLY A 15 -12.61 1.89 9.82
C GLY A 15 -12.01 3.24 10.26
N LYS A 16 -12.72 3.96 11.13
CA LYS A 16 -12.25 5.25 11.66
C LYS A 16 -11.14 5.13 12.70
N LYS A 17 -10.91 3.94 13.25
CA LYS A 17 -9.98 3.70 14.36
C LYS A 17 -8.68 3.00 13.95
N GLY A 18 -8.51 2.68 12.67
CA GLY A 18 -7.37 1.93 12.17
C GLY A 18 -7.34 0.50 12.74
N ILE A 19 -8.44 -0.22 12.64
CA ILE A 19 -8.56 -1.62 13.06
C ILE A 19 -9.27 -2.38 11.96
N LEU A 20 -8.69 -3.47 11.49
CA LEU A 20 -9.33 -4.43 10.59
C LEU A 20 -10.23 -5.40 11.36
N GLY A 21 -9.75 -5.86 12.50
CA GLY A 21 -10.36 -6.90 13.31
C GLY A 21 -10.08 -8.31 12.82
N GLU A 22 -10.23 -9.28 13.71
CA GLU A 22 -9.91 -10.68 13.49
C GLU A 22 -10.67 -11.25 12.28
N ALA A 23 -11.97 -11.00 12.21
CA ALA A 23 -12.82 -11.52 11.13
C ALA A 23 -12.35 -11.07 9.72
N GLN A 24 -11.88 -9.82 9.57
CA GLN A 24 -11.39 -9.34 8.29
C GLN A 24 -9.98 -9.86 7.98
N LEU A 25 -9.13 -10.03 9.00
CA LEU A 25 -7.81 -10.63 8.85
C LEU A 25 -7.92 -12.10 8.45
N ASP A 26 -8.81 -12.87 9.08
CA ASP A 26 -9.07 -14.28 8.74
C ASP A 26 -9.63 -14.41 7.32
N TRP A 27 -10.59 -13.55 6.97
CA TRP A 27 -11.12 -13.49 5.62
C TRP A 27 -10.01 -13.19 4.59
N LEU A 28 -9.15 -12.22 4.88
CA LEU A 28 -8.03 -11.88 4.00
C LEU A 28 -7.07 -13.07 3.82
N ALA A 29 -6.71 -13.73 4.92
CA ALA A 29 -5.85 -14.92 4.90
C ALA A 29 -6.44 -16.01 4.00
N GLN A 30 -7.73 -16.36 4.21
CA GLN A 30 -8.44 -17.35 3.40
C GLN A 30 -8.51 -16.96 1.93
N GLN A 31 -8.77 -15.68 1.62
CA GLN A 31 -8.82 -15.23 0.24
C GLN A 31 -7.44 -15.27 -0.43
N LEU A 32 -6.39 -14.90 0.28
CA LEU A 32 -5.02 -15.02 -0.22
C LEU A 32 -4.66 -16.48 -0.51
N ASP A 33 -5.02 -17.42 0.37
CA ASP A 33 -4.75 -18.83 0.17
C ASP A 33 -5.54 -19.44 -1.00
N LYS A 34 -6.73 -18.90 -1.27
CA LYS A 34 -7.58 -19.31 -2.39
C LYS A 34 -7.10 -18.77 -3.75
N HIS A 35 -6.55 -17.56 -3.78
CA HIS A 35 -6.21 -16.84 -5.01
C HIS A 35 -4.70 -16.71 -5.19
N THR A 36 -4.02 -17.86 -5.35
CA THR A 36 -2.56 -17.94 -5.52
C THR A 36 -2.09 -17.86 -6.96
N ASP A 37 -3.02 -17.86 -7.91
CA ASP A 37 -2.77 -17.86 -9.37
C ASP A 37 -2.22 -16.51 -9.88
N ARG A 38 -2.40 -15.44 -9.11
CA ARG A 38 -2.00 -14.07 -9.48
C ARG A 38 -1.39 -13.33 -8.29
N PRO A 39 -0.47 -12.38 -8.58
CA PRO A 39 0.01 -11.48 -7.55
C PRO A 39 -1.12 -10.62 -6.96
N VAL A 40 -0.97 -10.27 -5.70
CA VAL A 40 -1.98 -9.51 -4.95
C VAL A 40 -1.42 -8.15 -4.53
N LEU A 41 -2.23 -7.10 -4.72
CA LEU A 41 -2.04 -5.77 -4.18
C LEU A 41 -3.16 -5.48 -3.18
N VAL A 42 -2.80 -5.09 -1.96
CA VAL A 42 -3.75 -4.84 -0.87
C VAL A 42 -3.79 -3.36 -0.54
N PHE A 43 -4.99 -2.82 -0.38
CA PHE A 43 -5.21 -1.42 -0.08
C PHE A 43 -6.03 -1.26 1.20
N ALA A 44 -5.64 -0.33 2.05
CA ALA A 44 -6.45 0.19 3.14
C ALA A 44 -6.09 1.64 3.44
N HIS A 45 -6.88 2.33 4.27
CA HIS A 45 -6.60 3.73 4.57
C HIS A 45 -5.38 3.92 5.48
N PHE A 46 -5.27 3.15 6.55
CA PHE A 46 -4.22 3.37 7.56
C PHE A 46 -2.88 2.72 7.18
N ASN A 47 -1.78 3.39 7.53
CA ASN A 47 -0.44 2.80 7.53
C ASN A 47 -0.36 1.62 8.50
N PRO A 48 0.34 0.52 8.14
CA PRO A 48 0.34 -0.71 8.96
C PRO A 48 1.13 -0.54 10.26
N LEU A 49 2.18 0.29 10.25
CA LEU A 49 3.03 0.58 11.41
C LEU A 49 3.03 2.07 11.71
N PRO A 50 3.31 2.48 12.96
CA PRO A 50 3.48 3.90 13.28
C PRO A 50 4.55 4.54 12.40
N ASN A 51 4.29 5.77 11.95
CA ASN A 51 5.30 6.56 11.24
C ASN A 51 6.07 7.40 12.26
N PRO A 52 7.38 7.16 12.48
CA PRO A 52 8.20 7.91 13.43
C PRO A 52 8.66 9.28 12.91
N GLY A 53 8.15 9.75 11.77
CA GLY A 53 8.56 11.02 11.14
C GLY A 53 8.33 12.27 12.00
N VAL A 54 8.47 13.45 11.39
CA VAL A 54 8.39 14.78 12.04
C VAL A 54 7.09 14.98 12.84
N ARG A 55 6.03 14.29 12.44
CA ARG A 55 4.78 14.13 13.20
C ARG A 55 4.52 12.64 13.35
N PRO A 56 4.60 12.08 14.58
CA PRO A 56 4.28 10.67 14.76
C PRO A 56 2.81 10.42 14.42
N ILE A 57 2.58 9.75 13.31
CA ILE A 57 1.26 9.34 12.86
C ILE A 57 1.02 7.93 13.36
N ARG A 58 -0.08 7.76 14.11
CA ARG A 58 -0.47 6.45 14.64
C ARG A 58 -0.78 5.51 13.48
N GLY A 59 -0.14 4.36 13.46
CA GLY A 59 -0.46 3.28 12.55
C GLY A 59 -1.74 2.54 12.93
N MET A 60 -2.07 1.54 12.14
CA MET A 60 -3.13 0.58 12.39
C MET A 60 -2.85 -0.17 13.69
N ARG A 61 -3.88 -0.43 14.51
CA ARG A 61 -3.71 -1.12 15.81
C ARG A 61 -3.35 -2.59 15.66
N ASP A 62 -3.85 -3.23 14.63
CA ASP A 62 -3.59 -4.61 14.24
C ASP A 62 -2.71 -4.72 12.98
N GLY A 63 -1.93 -3.67 12.71
CA GLY A 63 -1.08 -3.59 11.54
C GLY A 63 0.01 -4.65 11.49
N GLU A 64 0.59 -5.03 12.65
CA GLU A 64 1.54 -6.13 12.72
C GLU A 64 0.91 -7.49 12.33
N ALA A 65 -0.34 -7.72 12.77
CA ALA A 65 -1.08 -8.92 12.39
C ALA A 65 -1.36 -8.94 10.88
N LEU A 66 -1.75 -7.79 10.29
CA LEU A 66 -1.91 -7.63 8.85
C LEU A 66 -0.60 -7.95 8.11
N LEU A 67 0.52 -7.36 8.54
CA LEU A 67 1.81 -7.59 7.89
C LEU A 67 2.23 -9.06 7.95
N LYS A 68 2.00 -9.76 9.07
CA LYS A 68 2.25 -11.21 9.20
C LYS A 68 1.40 -12.02 8.21
N VAL A 69 0.11 -11.70 8.09
CA VAL A 69 -0.78 -12.36 7.12
C VAL A 69 -0.27 -12.20 5.69
N LEU A 70 0.18 -11.00 5.32
CA LEU A 70 0.67 -10.71 3.98
C LEU A 70 2.06 -11.32 3.72
N ALA A 71 2.99 -11.18 4.67
CA ALA A 71 4.38 -11.61 4.50
C ALA A 71 4.54 -13.14 4.36
N GLN A 72 3.64 -13.92 4.95
CA GLN A 72 3.61 -15.38 4.80
C GLN A 72 3.26 -15.83 3.37
N ARG A 73 2.83 -14.92 2.50
CA ARG A 73 2.30 -15.22 1.16
C ARG A 73 3.06 -14.44 0.10
N LYS A 74 4.02 -15.09 -0.56
CA LYS A 74 4.94 -14.46 -1.51
C LYS A 74 4.25 -13.79 -2.73
N HIS A 75 3.03 -14.20 -3.04
CA HIS A 75 2.22 -13.55 -4.08
C HIS A 75 1.55 -12.24 -3.61
N ALA A 76 1.48 -11.96 -2.30
CA ALA A 76 1.16 -10.63 -1.79
C ALA A 76 2.35 -9.70 -2.01
N LYS A 77 2.27 -8.82 -3.01
CA LYS A 77 3.40 -8.01 -3.48
C LYS A 77 3.45 -6.62 -2.86
N ALA A 78 2.31 -6.04 -2.52
CA ALA A 78 2.27 -4.71 -1.95
C ALA A 78 1.08 -4.50 -1.00
N TYR A 79 1.32 -3.69 0.02
CA TYR A 79 0.30 -3.02 0.82
C TYR A 79 0.39 -1.51 0.57
N ILE A 80 -0.70 -0.90 0.14
CA ILE A 80 -0.77 0.50 -0.28
C ILE A 80 -1.75 1.23 0.62
N HIS A 81 -1.32 2.34 1.21
CA HIS A 81 -2.09 3.06 2.22
C HIS A 81 -2.06 4.58 2.02
N GLY A 82 -3.02 5.27 2.60
CA GLY A 82 -3.07 6.72 2.75
C GLY A 82 -2.63 7.16 4.15
N HIS A 83 -3.43 7.96 4.81
CA HIS A 83 -3.35 8.42 6.20
C HIS A 83 -2.12 9.29 6.52
N THR A 84 -0.91 8.88 6.13
CA THR A 84 0.32 9.64 6.35
C THR A 84 0.45 10.87 5.47
N HIS A 85 -0.27 10.92 4.35
CA HIS A 85 -0.19 11.95 3.32
C HIS A 85 1.22 12.12 2.73
N GLU A 86 1.99 11.04 2.67
CA GLU A 86 3.37 11.05 2.21
C GLU A 86 3.59 9.99 1.14
N TRP A 87 4.38 10.32 0.12
CA TRP A 87 4.92 9.33 -0.79
C TRP A 87 6.07 8.59 -0.09
N GLN A 88 5.78 7.39 0.38
CA GLN A 88 6.73 6.54 1.11
C GLN A 88 6.86 5.19 0.43
N LYS A 89 8.07 4.64 0.49
CA LYS A 89 8.40 3.32 -0.08
C LYS A 89 9.29 2.58 0.90
N SER A 90 8.86 1.41 1.32
CA SER A 90 9.67 0.48 2.11
C SER A 90 9.35 -0.96 1.74
N ILE A 91 10.18 -1.89 2.20
CA ILE A 91 10.00 -3.33 1.99
C ILE A 91 9.96 -3.98 3.36
N TYR A 92 8.96 -4.84 3.56
CA TYR A 92 8.81 -5.68 4.73
C TYR A 92 9.08 -7.14 4.34
N GLU A 93 9.87 -7.87 5.16
CA GLU A 93 10.21 -9.29 4.91
C GLU A 93 10.71 -9.55 3.47
N GLU A 94 11.62 -8.70 2.98
CA GLU A 94 12.33 -8.80 1.69
C GLU A 94 11.48 -8.71 0.42
N HIS A 95 10.15 -8.85 0.49
CA HIS A 95 9.32 -8.92 -0.72
C HIS A 95 8.05 -8.08 -0.69
N LEU A 96 7.50 -7.78 0.49
CA LEU A 96 6.25 -7.05 0.61
C LEU A 96 6.51 -5.53 0.58
N HIS A 97 6.14 -4.88 -0.50
CA HIS A 97 6.24 -3.42 -0.60
C HIS A 97 5.18 -2.74 0.25
N ILE A 98 5.60 -1.81 1.11
CA ILE A 98 4.71 -0.93 1.87
C ILE A 98 4.80 0.46 1.28
N ILE A 99 3.65 0.98 0.80
CA ILE A 99 3.62 2.19 -0.01
C ILE A 99 2.62 3.17 0.59
N GLY A 100 3.13 4.32 1.02
CA GLY A 100 2.32 5.47 1.42
C GLY A 100 1.96 6.33 0.21
N GLN A 101 0.69 6.72 0.11
CA GLN A 101 0.22 7.62 -0.93
C GLN A 101 0.22 9.07 -0.44
N PRO A 102 0.57 10.05 -1.29
CA PRO A 102 0.40 11.46 -0.98
C PRO A 102 -1.08 11.82 -0.90
N ALA A 103 -1.39 12.95 -0.32
CA ALA A 103 -2.73 13.52 -0.34
C ALA A 103 -2.96 14.36 -1.60
N VAL A 104 -4.19 14.36 -2.09
CA VAL A 104 -4.62 15.24 -3.19
C VAL A 104 -5.11 16.59 -2.67
N SER A 105 -5.69 16.62 -1.45
CA SER A 105 -6.36 17.82 -0.92
C SER A 105 -5.47 18.65 0.00
N TYR A 106 -4.68 18.02 0.88
CA TYR A 106 -3.76 18.72 1.78
C TYR A 106 -2.65 17.79 2.30
N TYR A 107 -1.57 18.36 2.83
CA TYR A 107 -0.42 17.67 3.38
C TYR A 107 -0.09 18.17 4.80
N PHE A 108 0.55 17.32 5.60
CA PHE A 108 0.85 17.67 6.99
C PHE A 108 2.13 18.48 7.16
N GLY A 109 3.04 18.47 6.22
CA GLY A 109 4.35 19.14 6.31
C GLY A 109 4.74 19.84 5.02
N LYS A 110 5.47 20.97 5.14
CA LYS A 110 6.05 21.66 3.99
C LYS A 110 7.03 20.74 3.27
N GLY A 111 6.96 20.71 1.94
CA GLY A 111 7.85 19.91 1.11
C GLY A 111 7.39 18.48 0.85
N HIS A 112 6.24 18.05 1.40
CA HIS A 112 5.65 16.77 1.05
C HIS A 112 4.98 16.85 -0.34
N ALA A 113 5.05 15.76 -1.08
CA ALA A 113 4.35 15.65 -2.37
C ALA A 113 2.85 15.79 -2.17
N HIS A 114 2.21 16.57 -3.03
CA HIS A 114 0.77 16.77 -3.11
C HIS A 114 0.30 16.26 -4.47
N GLY A 115 -0.45 15.16 -4.51
CA GLY A 115 -0.78 14.52 -5.77
C GLY A 115 -1.34 13.11 -5.63
N TRP A 116 -1.09 12.28 -6.62
CA TRP A 116 -1.59 10.90 -6.70
C TRP A 116 -0.57 9.95 -7.33
N ILE A 117 -0.85 8.66 -7.25
CA ILE A 117 -0.05 7.61 -7.90
C ILE A 117 -0.79 7.14 -9.17
N ASP A 118 -0.11 7.24 -10.31
CA ASP A 118 -0.49 6.62 -11.57
C ASP A 118 0.12 5.22 -11.60
N MET A 119 -0.71 4.17 -11.59
CA MET A 119 -0.26 2.78 -11.58
C MET A 119 -0.60 2.08 -12.90
N LYS A 120 0.41 1.47 -13.52
CA LYS A 120 0.25 0.62 -14.68
C LYS A 120 0.59 -0.82 -14.35
N LEU A 121 -0.37 -1.71 -14.57
CA LEU A 121 -0.20 -3.15 -14.39
C LEU A 121 0.08 -3.82 -15.73
N ASN A 122 1.06 -4.69 -15.74
CA ASN A 122 1.34 -5.59 -16.85
C ASN A 122 1.73 -6.98 -16.30
N GLU A 123 1.97 -7.92 -17.19
CA GLU A 123 2.29 -9.32 -16.84
C GLU A 123 3.51 -9.49 -15.91
N LYS A 124 4.43 -8.52 -15.89
CA LYS A 124 5.72 -8.61 -15.19
C LYS A 124 5.81 -7.68 -14.00
N SER A 125 5.09 -6.57 -14.02
CA SER A 125 5.27 -5.52 -13.02
C SER A 125 4.02 -4.68 -12.78
N ALA A 126 3.96 -4.08 -11.58
CA ALA A 126 3.20 -2.89 -11.28
C ALA A 126 4.16 -1.70 -11.30
N ASP A 127 3.97 -0.79 -12.24
CA ASP A 127 4.79 0.41 -12.41
C ASP A 127 4.03 1.60 -11.84
N LEU A 128 4.47 2.11 -10.69
CA LEU A 128 3.90 3.24 -9.99
C LEU A 128 4.67 4.51 -10.34
N LYS A 129 3.95 5.58 -10.66
CA LYS A 129 4.53 6.89 -10.91
C LYS A 129 3.80 7.94 -10.07
N LEU A 130 4.56 8.67 -9.26
CA LEU A 130 4.03 9.83 -8.54
C LEU A 130 3.72 10.97 -9.52
N ARG A 131 2.55 11.55 -9.37
CA ARG A 131 2.09 12.75 -10.09
C ARG A 131 1.79 13.84 -9.08
N CYS A 132 2.61 14.87 -9.06
CA CYS A 132 2.38 16.02 -8.19
C CYS A 132 1.46 17.05 -8.88
N ILE A 133 0.63 17.72 -8.07
CA ILE A 133 -0.18 18.87 -8.55
C ILE A 133 0.74 20.00 -9.02
N ASP A 134 1.82 20.24 -8.28
CA ASP A 134 2.92 21.11 -8.76
C ASP A 134 3.95 20.25 -9.51
N PRO A 135 4.04 20.35 -10.84
CA PRO A 135 5.00 19.57 -11.63
C PRO A 135 6.47 19.95 -11.39
N LYS A 136 6.73 21.04 -10.65
CA LYS A 136 8.09 21.45 -10.24
C LYS A 136 8.50 20.82 -8.90
N HIS A 137 7.61 20.08 -8.22
CA HIS A 137 7.95 19.41 -6.98
C HIS A 137 9.08 18.41 -7.19
N PRO A 138 10.12 18.35 -6.30
CA PRO A 138 11.29 17.48 -6.50
C PRO A 138 10.97 16.00 -6.66
N GLN A 139 9.86 15.54 -6.08
CA GLN A 139 9.41 14.16 -6.17
C GLN A 139 8.45 13.91 -7.38
N ASP A 140 8.09 14.94 -8.15
CA ASP A 140 7.23 14.69 -9.32
C ASP A 140 7.91 13.70 -10.26
N SER A 141 7.11 12.79 -10.79
CA SER A 141 7.60 11.71 -11.66
C SER A 141 8.49 10.66 -10.99
N ASP A 142 8.65 10.67 -9.65
CA ASP A 142 9.31 9.57 -8.94
C ASP A 142 8.58 8.24 -9.20
N ARG A 143 9.32 7.15 -9.23
CA ARG A 143 8.84 5.84 -9.67
C ARG A 143 9.17 4.74 -8.68
N LEU A 144 8.30 3.73 -8.69
CA LEU A 144 8.55 2.44 -8.08
C LEU A 144 8.07 1.36 -9.04
N LYS A 145 8.90 0.36 -9.28
CA LYS A 145 8.54 -0.83 -10.02
C LYS A 145 8.51 -2.03 -9.08
N ILE A 146 7.37 -2.70 -9.02
CA ILE A 146 7.16 -3.91 -8.24
C ILE A 146 7.12 -5.10 -9.20
N GLY A 147 8.02 -6.07 -9.02
CA GLY A 147 7.98 -7.32 -9.75
C GLY A 147 6.75 -8.14 -9.37
N LEU A 148 6.00 -8.62 -10.34
CA LEU A 148 4.81 -9.43 -10.11
C LEU A 148 5.07 -10.94 -10.27
N LYS A 149 6.14 -11.31 -10.95
CA LYS A 149 6.58 -12.71 -11.11
C LYS A 149 7.62 -13.06 -10.02
N GLY A 150 7.58 -14.27 -9.50
CA GLY A 150 8.48 -14.81 -8.47
C GLY A 150 7.75 -15.35 -7.31
#